data_2316c51d0be6fe3d4ad5e2d542dd9f1b
#
_entry.id   2316c51d0be6fe3d4ad5e2d542dd9f1b
#
_cell.length_a   1.000
_cell.length_b   1.000
_cell.length_c   1.000
_cell.angle_alpha   90.00
_cell.angle_beta   90.00
_cell.angle_gamma   90.00
#
_symmetry.space_group_name_H-M   'P 1'
#
loop_
_entity.id
_entity.type
_entity.pdbx_description
1 polymer ?
#
loop_
_entity_poly.entity_id
_entity_poly.type
_entity_poly.pdbx_seq_one_letter_code
_entity_poly.pdbx_strand_id
1 'polypeptide(L)'
;MPRYLIQRNLGKVTLQEVEEAGRRSKQVREASFPDIIWEHSHVVQTKDGMRTYCVYAGPSVERVKAHAAAAGLPADEVFDLVTDVDPAKL
;
A
#
# COMPACT_ATOMS: atom_id res chain seq x y z
N MET A 1 2.13 11.40 -11.96
CA MET A 1 0.87 10.91 -11.36
C MET A 1 0.82 11.27 -9.88
N PRO A 2 -0.36 11.49 -9.32
CA PRO A 2 -0.51 11.62 -7.87
C PRO A 2 0.03 10.40 -7.13
N ARG A 3 0.55 10.65 -5.93
CA ARG A 3 1.08 9.60 -5.06
C ARG A 3 0.27 9.55 -3.77
N TYR A 4 0.13 8.37 -3.23
CA TYR A 4 -0.69 8.12 -2.04
C TYR A 4 0.06 7.24 -1.06
N LEU A 5 -0.13 7.52 0.23
CA LEU A 5 0.31 6.66 1.31
C LEU A 5 -0.92 5.92 1.85
N ILE A 6 -0.88 4.60 1.86
CA ILE A 6 -1.99 3.77 2.32
C ILE A 6 -1.59 3.09 3.60
N GLN A 7 -2.36 3.35 4.67
CA GLN A 7 -2.24 2.65 5.94
C GLN A 7 -3.18 1.46 5.93
N ARG A 8 -2.65 0.27 6.25
CA ARG A 8 -3.43 -0.97 6.34
C ARG A 8 -3.18 -1.63 7.68
N ASN A 9 -4.23 -1.85 8.44
CA ASN A 9 -4.18 -2.61 9.68
C ASN A 9 -4.50 -4.07 9.36
N LEU A 10 -3.50 -4.93 9.45
CA LEU A 10 -3.64 -6.33 9.05
C LEU A 10 -3.96 -7.25 10.23
N GLY A 11 -3.86 -6.73 11.45
CA GLY A 11 -4.14 -7.50 12.65
C GLY A 11 -2.99 -8.44 13.02
N LYS A 12 -3.32 -9.43 13.85
CA LYS A 12 -2.33 -10.38 14.38
C LYS A 12 -2.05 -11.47 13.36
N VAL A 13 -1.22 -11.14 12.40
CA VAL A 13 -0.79 -12.03 11.33
C VAL A 13 0.72 -12.21 11.38
N THR A 14 1.23 -13.23 10.72
CA THR A 14 2.67 -13.45 10.58
C THR A 14 3.25 -12.61 9.46
N LEU A 15 4.55 -12.39 9.49
CA LEU A 15 5.25 -11.72 8.38
C LEU A 15 5.04 -12.48 7.07
N GLN A 16 5.03 -13.81 7.11
CA GLN A 16 4.78 -14.63 5.93
C GLN A 16 3.39 -14.34 5.33
N GLU A 17 2.38 -14.18 6.18
CA GLU A 17 1.03 -13.84 5.71
C GLU A 17 0.99 -12.43 5.10
N VAL A 18 1.75 -11.49 5.65
CA VAL A 18 1.90 -10.15 5.07
C VAL A 18 2.53 -10.23 3.67
N GLU A 19 3.58 -11.04 3.52
CA GLU A 19 4.24 -11.22 2.23
C GLU A 19 3.34 -11.89 1.21
N GLU A 20 2.52 -12.85 1.63
CA GLU A 20 1.53 -13.50 0.76
C GLU A 20 0.47 -12.50 0.27
N ALA A 21 0.01 -11.63 1.16
CA ALA A 21 -0.90 -10.54 0.80
C ALA A 21 -0.25 -9.60 -0.21
N GLY A 22 1.03 -9.31 -0.04
CA GLY A 22 1.80 -8.50 -0.98
C GLY A 22 1.91 -9.14 -2.37
N ARG A 23 2.16 -10.43 -2.43
CA ARG A 23 2.20 -11.17 -3.70
C ARG A 23 0.85 -11.14 -4.41
N ARG A 24 -0.23 -11.33 -3.67
CA ARG A 24 -1.59 -11.25 -4.22
C ARG A 24 -1.88 -9.86 -4.77
N SER A 25 -1.53 -8.83 -4.00
CA SER A 25 -1.69 -7.43 -4.41
C SER A 25 -0.95 -7.15 -5.71
N LYS A 26 0.29 -7.63 -5.83
CA LYS A 26 1.10 -7.49 -7.04
C LYS A 26 0.46 -8.16 -8.24
N GLN A 27 -0.05 -9.37 -8.08
CA GLN A 27 -0.71 -10.13 -9.15
C GLN A 27 -1.98 -9.41 -9.63
N VAL A 28 -2.81 -8.91 -8.72
CA VAL A 28 -4.02 -8.18 -9.06
C VAL A 28 -3.68 -6.88 -9.80
N ARG A 29 -2.63 -6.18 -9.35
CA ARG A 29 -2.19 -4.95 -10.00
C ARG A 29 -1.74 -5.23 -11.43
N GLU A 30 -0.90 -6.23 -11.63
CA GLU A 30 -0.40 -6.58 -12.96
C GLU A 30 -1.53 -7.01 -13.91
N ALA A 31 -2.52 -7.72 -13.40
CA ALA A 31 -3.62 -8.24 -14.22
C ALA A 31 -4.67 -7.18 -14.56
N SER A 32 -5.02 -6.30 -13.62
CA SER A 32 -6.19 -5.44 -13.76
C SER A 32 -5.95 -3.95 -13.48
N PHE A 33 -4.80 -3.59 -12.92
CA PHE A 33 -4.48 -2.21 -12.56
C PHE A 33 -3.06 -1.82 -13.01
N PRO A 34 -2.73 -1.98 -14.30
CA PRO A 34 -1.38 -1.68 -14.78
C PRO A 34 -1.05 -0.18 -14.74
N ASP A 35 -2.05 0.66 -14.59
CA ASP A 35 -1.95 2.11 -14.42
C ASP A 35 -1.51 2.54 -13.02
N ILE A 36 -1.43 1.59 -12.08
CA ILE A 36 -0.98 1.85 -10.71
C ILE A 36 0.45 1.36 -10.55
N ILE A 37 1.29 2.19 -9.93
CA ILE A 37 2.67 1.83 -9.59
C ILE A 37 2.75 1.62 -8.08
N TRP A 38 3.19 0.45 -7.66
CA TRP A 38 3.51 0.18 -6.26
C TRP A 38 4.99 0.45 -6.06
N GLU A 39 5.32 1.53 -5.38
CA GLU A 39 6.71 1.94 -5.20
C GLU A 39 7.42 1.11 -4.13
N HIS A 40 6.85 1.08 -2.94
CA HIS A 40 7.37 0.28 -1.81
C HIS A 40 6.38 0.28 -0.66
N SER A 41 6.65 -0.54 0.33
CA SER A 41 5.87 -0.61 1.57
C SER A 41 6.79 -0.79 2.76
N HIS A 42 6.34 -0.28 3.91
CA HIS A 42 6.94 -0.54 5.20
C HIS A 42 5.99 -1.41 6.02
N VAL A 43 6.53 -2.42 6.67
CA VAL A 43 5.77 -3.26 7.59
C VAL A 43 6.22 -2.93 9.00
N VAL A 44 5.27 -2.59 9.87
CA VAL A 44 5.57 -2.27 11.26
C VAL A 44 4.78 -3.18 12.19
N GLN A 45 5.38 -3.47 13.34
CA GLN A 45 4.71 -4.19 14.42
C GLN A 45 4.11 -3.19 15.36
N THR A 46 2.80 -3.33 15.63
CA THR A 46 2.11 -2.54 16.65
C THR A 46 1.60 -3.49 17.75
N LYS A 47 1.10 -2.91 18.84
CA LYS A 47 0.49 -3.71 19.92
C LYS A 47 -0.76 -4.47 19.44
N ASP A 48 -1.39 -3.99 18.36
CA ASP A 48 -2.60 -4.57 17.81
C ASP A 48 -2.34 -5.51 16.61
N GLY A 49 -1.07 -5.70 16.25
CA GLY A 49 -0.66 -6.55 15.15
C GLY A 49 0.19 -5.84 14.11
N MET A 50 0.26 -6.44 12.93
CA MET A 50 1.02 -5.88 11.81
C MET A 50 0.24 -4.74 11.14
N ARG A 51 0.99 -3.72 10.75
CA ARG A 51 0.48 -2.60 9.97
C ARG A 51 1.43 -2.33 8.83
N THR A 52 0.88 -1.98 7.66
CA THR A 52 1.71 -1.57 6.53
C THR A 52 1.42 -0.13 6.14
N TYR A 53 2.46 0.53 5.66
CA TYR A 53 2.37 1.84 5.02
C TYR A 53 2.92 1.68 3.61
N CYS A 54 2.03 1.74 2.64
CA CYS A 54 2.35 1.44 1.24
C CYS A 54 2.32 2.72 0.41
N VAL A 55 3.32 2.93 -0.41
CA VAL A 55 3.37 4.08 -1.32
C VAL A 55 3.00 3.63 -2.72
N TYR A 56 1.96 4.27 -3.26
CA TYR A 56 1.47 4.01 -4.61
C TYR A 56 1.39 5.30 -5.40
N ALA A 57 1.60 5.21 -6.71
CA ALA A 57 1.25 6.25 -7.66
C ALA A 57 0.12 5.74 -8.54
N GLY A 58 -0.88 6.58 -8.79
CA GLY A 58 -2.02 6.19 -9.60
C GLY A 58 -2.82 7.40 -10.08
N PRO A 59 -3.76 7.20 -11.01
CA PRO A 59 -4.50 8.32 -11.59
C PRO A 59 -5.47 9.00 -10.61
N SER A 60 -5.96 8.27 -9.61
CA SER A 60 -6.90 8.82 -8.62
C SER A 60 -6.91 7.98 -7.35
N VAL A 61 -7.41 8.55 -6.26
CA VAL A 61 -7.60 7.83 -5.00
C VAL A 61 -8.63 6.70 -5.16
N GLU A 62 -9.65 6.90 -5.96
CA GLU A 62 -10.68 5.89 -6.23
C GLU A 62 -10.09 4.67 -6.91
N ARG A 63 -9.17 4.89 -7.84
CA ARG A 63 -8.49 3.80 -8.55
C ARG A 63 -7.61 2.99 -7.62
N VAL A 64 -6.88 3.66 -6.73
CA VAL A 64 -6.04 3.02 -5.73
C VAL A 64 -6.87 2.21 -4.74
N LYS A 65 -8.01 2.76 -4.30
CA LYS A 65 -8.95 2.04 -3.42
C LYS A 65 -9.58 0.83 -4.13
N ALA A 66 -9.89 0.96 -5.41
CA ALA A 66 -10.43 -0.15 -6.20
C ALA A 66 -9.44 -1.32 -6.29
N HIS A 67 -8.15 -1.02 -6.46
CA HIS A 67 -7.10 -2.03 -6.43
C HIS A 67 -7.05 -2.74 -5.07
N ALA A 68 -7.07 -1.99 -3.98
CA ALA A 68 -7.06 -2.55 -2.63
C ALA A 68 -8.25 -3.52 -2.43
N ALA A 69 -9.44 -3.10 -2.84
CA ALA A 69 -10.64 -3.94 -2.73
C ALA A 69 -10.52 -5.22 -3.58
N ALA A 70 -10.02 -5.11 -4.80
CA ALA A 70 -9.83 -6.25 -5.68
C ALA A 70 -8.79 -7.25 -5.13
N ALA A 71 -7.77 -6.74 -4.44
CA ALA A 71 -6.75 -7.57 -3.80
C ALA A 71 -7.20 -8.13 -2.44
N GLY A 72 -8.37 -7.74 -1.95
CA GLY A 72 -8.87 -8.17 -0.64
C GLY A 72 -8.09 -7.57 0.52
N LEU A 73 -7.56 -6.37 0.35
CA LEU A 73 -6.75 -5.68 1.36
C LEU A 73 -7.50 -4.49 1.94
N PRO A 74 -7.35 -4.21 3.24
CA PRO A 74 -7.91 -3.00 3.81
C PRO A 74 -7.15 -1.77 3.30
N ALA A 75 -7.85 -0.64 3.24
CA ALA A 75 -7.27 0.67 3.02
C ALA A 75 -7.85 1.57 4.12
N ASP A 76 -7.34 1.41 5.34
CA ASP A 76 -7.90 2.06 6.52
C ASP A 76 -7.79 3.57 6.42
N GLU A 77 -6.65 4.07 5.94
CA GLU A 77 -6.42 5.47 5.65
C GLU A 77 -5.67 5.59 4.35
N VAL A 78 -6.05 6.57 3.54
CA VAL A 78 -5.35 6.93 2.30
C VAL A 78 -5.03 8.42 2.37
N PHE A 79 -3.75 8.74 2.32
CA PHE A 79 -3.26 10.11 2.39
C PHE A 79 -2.68 10.53 1.05
N ASP A 80 -2.87 11.80 0.69
CA ASP A 80 -2.13 12.39 -0.41
C ASP A 80 -0.66 12.52 0.01
N LEU A 81 0.23 11.88 -0.74
CA LEU A 81 1.66 11.96 -0.47
C LEU A 81 2.24 13.17 -1.21
N VAL A 82 2.60 14.19 -0.45
CA VAL A 82 3.06 15.46 -1.02
C VAL A 82 4.49 15.34 -1.53
N THR A 83 5.40 14.81 -0.70
CA THR A 83 6.80 14.64 -1.08
C THR A 83 7.52 13.72 -0.10
N ASP A 84 8.63 13.17 -0.55
CA ASP A 84 9.58 12.48 0.33
C ASP A 84 10.66 13.48 0.72
N VAL A 85 11.07 13.47 1.98
CA VAL A 85 12.19 14.28 2.44
C VAL A 85 13.42 13.39 2.57
N ASP A 86 14.44 13.70 1.77
CA ASP A 86 15.74 13.03 1.85
C ASP A 86 16.71 14.00 2.52
N PRO A 87 17.21 13.68 3.72
CA PRO A 87 18.14 14.58 4.44
C PRO A 87 19.38 14.95 3.63
N ALA A 88 19.84 14.06 2.74
CA ALA A 88 20.99 14.33 1.89
C ALA A 88 20.76 15.44 0.87
N LYS A 89 19.50 15.81 0.63
CA LYS A 89 19.11 16.85 -0.34
C LYS A 89 18.67 18.15 0.31
N LEU A 90 18.70 18.22 1.63
CA LEU A 90 18.38 19.44 2.38
C LEU A 90 19.60 20.36 2.53
#